data_04e0ad19c5140e6b2e8d71cceae74a43
#
_entry.id   04e0ad19c5140e6b2e8d71cceae74a43
#
_cell.length_a   1.000
_cell.length_b   1.000
_cell.length_c   1.000
_cell.angle_alpha   90.00
_cell.angle_beta   90.00
_cell.angle_gamma   90.00
#
_symmetry.space_group_name_H-M   'P 1'
#
loop_
_entity.id
_entity.type
_entity.pdbx_description
1 polymer ?
#
loop_
_entity_poly.entity_id
_entity_poly.type
_entity_poly.pdbx_seq_one_letter_code
_entity_poly.pdbx_strand_id
1 'polypeptide(L)'
;MPQAIFTYRPNAQKTYGLFDEILTPEVLRDICHRITGQNQYQVVRDTSTYNKGRLLLLEWQGTRNYISLSETEIAGRNSSLQSVPTAINIFYADPSANKRLYYYFMPHVGNPFTDYHLFAYKLLMTAGVRFLNIVDYYHGNLQPYSNVDEIIQDRNDNQQSNSSNNSSYVSRTIDKIQIYAKVYGASKYESTLLALAVAHIADKPIDLYNICEQDLSQLPQSSLNTLDNIPNLTIHNTSLTFDRRQQFDTSDRLELRSSAYTYNLFQRIGYKKCALCGCDIPQIIQGAHIWGVSEISHNVNLSDEEKFVHATNGHNGLWLCQNHHKLFDADILLFSPDGHLLVRDNVPHSNAEYLQTITTSRELPRNILSDNFRWYLSQHNALKTDIHCHRLFA
;
A
#
# COMPACT_ATOMS: atom_id res chain seq x y z
N MET A 1 -34.55 33.62 9.95
CA MET A 1 -33.44 33.25 9.08
C MET A 1 -33.11 31.79 9.33
N PRO A 2 -32.77 31.01 8.32
CA PRO A 2 -32.36 29.64 8.56
C PRO A 2 -31.14 29.65 9.50
N GLN A 3 -31.12 28.76 10.48
CA GLN A 3 -30.09 28.66 11.49
C GLN A 3 -29.07 27.63 11.08
N ALA A 4 -27.77 27.94 11.22
CA ALA A 4 -26.70 26.99 11.02
C ALA A 4 -26.66 25.99 12.20
N ILE A 5 -26.65 24.70 11.91
CA ILE A 5 -26.71 23.66 12.95
C ILE A 5 -25.47 22.76 12.80
N PHE A 6 -24.60 22.78 13.79
CA PHE A 6 -23.51 21.83 13.92
C PHE A 6 -23.98 20.57 14.62
N THR A 7 -23.61 19.43 14.05
CA THR A 7 -23.77 18.12 14.67
C THR A 7 -22.43 17.40 14.74
N TYR A 8 -22.06 16.93 15.91
CA TYR A 8 -20.86 16.11 16.10
C TYR A 8 -21.00 15.17 17.31
N ARG A 9 -20.17 14.14 17.35
CA ARG A 9 -20.11 13.22 18.49
C ARG A 9 -19.31 13.86 19.63
N PRO A 10 -19.91 14.07 20.80
CA PRO A 10 -19.18 14.53 21.97
C PRO A 10 -18.21 13.44 22.48
N ASN A 11 -17.25 13.85 23.28
CA ASN A 11 -16.33 12.94 24.00
C ASN A 11 -15.60 11.94 23.12
N ALA A 12 -15.49 12.17 21.82
CA ALA A 12 -14.63 11.38 20.94
C ALA A 12 -13.16 11.64 21.33
N GLN A 13 -12.56 10.70 22.04
CA GLN A 13 -11.17 10.84 22.46
C GLN A 13 -10.23 10.81 21.26
N LYS A 14 -9.31 11.74 21.23
CA LYS A 14 -8.27 11.91 20.25
C LYS A 14 -6.91 12.02 20.92
N THR A 15 -5.83 11.92 20.15
CA THR A 15 -4.45 11.97 20.65
C THR A 15 -4.17 13.20 21.50
N TYR A 16 -4.88 14.31 21.28
CA TYR A 16 -4.70 15.59 21.96
C TYR A 16 -5.95 16.11 22.70
N GLY A 17 -6.74 15.22 23.25
CA GLY A 17 -7.89 15.58 24.06
C GLY A 17 -9.23 15.14 23.50
N LEU A 18 -10.27 15.58 24.16
CA LEU A 18 -11.63 15.30 23.79
C LEU A 18 -12.07 16.21 22.63
N PHE A 19 -12.99 15.72 21.79
CA PHE A 19 -13.49 16.49 20.66
C PHE A 19 -14.18 17.78 21.09
N ASP A 20 -14.88 17.77 22.24
CA ASP A 20 -15.48 18.94 22.85
C ASP A 20 -14.46 20.03 23.23
N GLU A 21 -13.24 19.64 23.60
CA GLU A 21 -12.17 20.58 23.99
C GLU A 21 -11.51 21.22 22.76
N ILE A 22 -11.48 20.50 21.65
CA ILE A 22 -10.82 20.94 20.41
C ILE A 22 -11.73 21.88 19.63
N LEU A 23 -13.06 21.61 19.60
CA LEU A 23 -14.05 22.44 18.95
C LEU A 23 -14.45 23.62 19.82
N THR A 24 -13.51 24.53 20.01
CA THR A 24 -13.80 25.75 20.77
C THR A 24 -14.83 26.62 20.05
N PRO A 25 -15.52 27.54 20.78
CA PRO A 25 -16.45 28.47 20.15
C PRO A 25 -15.84 29.29 19.01
N GLU A 26 -14.55 29.60 19.08
CA GLU A 26 -13.80 30.31 18.04
C GLU A 26 -13.68 29.47 16.78
N VAL A 27 -13.29 28.20 16.89
CA VAL A 27 -13.18 27.25 15.77
C VAL A 27 -14.55 27.05 15.10
N LEU A 28 -15.59 26.82 15.88
CA LEU A 28 -16.94 26.64 15.34
C LEU A 28 -17.45 27.92 14.65
N ARG A 29 -17.17 29.09 15.19
CA ARG A 29 -17.53 30.39 14.60
C ARG A 29 -16.80 30.62 13.28
N ASP A 30 -15.51 30.34 13.23
CA ASP A 30 -14.70 30.47 12.00
C ASP A 30 -15.22 29.54 10.90
N ILE A 31 -15.46 28.27 11.20
CA ILE A 31 -16.03 27.32 10.25
C ILE A 31 -17.41 27.78 9.77
N CYS A 32 -18.29 28.20 10.71
CA CYS A 32 -19.61 28.71 10.38
C CYS A 32 -19.54 29.91 9.42
N HIS A 33 -18.69 30.88 9.76
CA HIS A 33 -18.49 32.08 8.95
C HIS A 33 -18.01 31.75 7.52
N ARG A 34 -17.01 30.90 7.39
CA ARG A 34 -16.45 30.51 6.08
C ARG A 34 -17.43 29.78 5.18
N ILE A 35 -18.36 29.01 5.74
CA ILE A 35 -19.35 28.25 4.96
C ILE A 35 -20.64 29.06 4.71
N THR A 36 -21.08 29.82 5.69
CA THR A 36 -22.43 30.45 5.68
C THR A 36 -22.42 31.96 5.59
N GLY A 37 -21.27 32.61 5.84
CA GLY A 37 -21.19 34.06 6.01
C GLY A 37 -21.73 34.57 7.35
N GLN A 38 -22.14 33.66 8.24
CA GLN A 38 -22.75 34.02 9.53
C GLN A 38 -21.92 33.56 10.70
N ASN A 39 -22.09 34.20 11.86
CA ASN A 39 -21.36 33.87 13.10
C ASN A 39 -22.26 33.14 14.12
N GLN A 40 -23.59 33.04 13.84
CA GLN A 40 -24.56 32.42 14.74
C GLN A 40 -24.80 30.97 14.32
N TYR A 41 -24.72 30.07 15.27
CA TYR A 41 -24.97 28.64 15.06
C TYR A 41 -25.56 27.99 16.31
N GLN A 42 -26.16 26.85 16.13
CA GLN A 42 -26.58 25.94 17.19
C GLN A 42 -25.72 24.67 17.15
N VAL A 43 -25.49 24.07 18.31
CA VAL A 43 -24.74 22.79 18.41
C VAL A 43 -25.72 21.71 18.87
N VAL A 44 -25.72 20.60 18.12
CA VAL A 44 -26.40 19.37 18.48
C VAL A 44 -25.36 18.29 18.69
N ARG A 45 -25.39 17.64 19.85
CA ARG A 45 -24.49 16.53 20.18
C ARG A 45 -25.17 15.22 19.85
N ASP A 46 -24.64 14.51 18.86
CA ASP A 46 -25.15 13.22 18.42
C ASP A 46 -24.13 12.12 18.65
N THR A 47 -24.49 11.14 19.45
CA THR A 47 -23.61 9.99 19.76
C THR A 47 -23.77 8.83 18.79
N SER A 48 -24.82 8.82 17.95
CA SER A 48 -25.19 7.69 17.11
C SER A 48 -24.51 7.67 15.76
N THR A 49 -24.26 8.83 15.16
CA THR A 49 -23.97 8.96 13.73
C THR A 49 -22.47 8.90 13.38
N TYR A 50 -21.57 9.36 14.25
CA TYR A 50 -20.16 9.49 13.95
C TYR A 50 -19.31 8.63 14.84
N ASN A 51 -18.76 7.58 14.27
CA ASN A 51 -18.18 6.51 15.06
C ASN A 51 -16.75 6.77 15.50
N LYS A 52 -15.94 7.33 14.62
CA LYS A 52 -14.50 7.55 14.92
C LYS A 52 -13.99 8.66 14.02
N GLY A 53 -13.32 9.59 14.42
CA GLY A 53 -12.77 10.60 13.55
C GLY A 53 -13.20 12.00 13.93
N ARG A 54 -12.45 12.96 13.46
CA ARG A 54 -12.71 14.37 13.63
C ARG A 54 -13.58 14.86 12.49
N LEU A 55 -14.84 14.44 12.50
CA LEU A 55 -15.83 14.83 11.53
C LEU A 55 -16.89 15.68 12.19
N LEU A 56 -17.16 16.81 11.60
CA LEU A 56 -18.19 17.76 11.97
C LEU A 56 -19.18 17.88 10.83
N LEU A 57 -20.46 17.90 11.11
CA LEU A 57 -21.51 18.20 10.13
C LEU A 57 -22.07 19.60 10.43
N LEU A 58 -22.17 20.45 9.41
CA LEU A 58 -22.88 21.71 9.43
C LEU A 58 -24.07 21.68 8.46
N GLU A 59 -25.26 21.69 8.97
CA GLU A 59 -26.49 21.84 8.16
C GLU A 59 -26.85 23.32 7.98
N TRP A 60 -26.94 23.72 6.72
CA TRP A 60 -27.26 25.11 6.34
C TRP A 60 -28.07 25.17 5.04
N GLN A 61 -29.20 25.80 5.07
CA GLN A 61 -30.07 26.01 3.90
C GLN A 61 -30.34 24.72 3.09
N GLY A 62 -30.57 23.60 3.78
CA GLY A 62 -30.82 22.31 3.14
C GLY A 62 -29.57 21.63 2.56
N THR A 63 -28.39 22.21 2.78
CA THR A 63 -27.08 21.61 2.38
C THR A 63 -26.41 20.99 3.60
N ARG A 64 -25.91 19.77 3.45
CA ARG A 64 -25.10 19.06 4.46
C ARG A 64 -23.63 19.28 4.16
N ASN A 65 -22.95 20.00 5.03
CA ASN A 65 -21.54 20.30 4.89
C ASN A 65 -20.77 19.45 5.89
N TYR A 66 -20.03 18.46 5.35
CA TYR A 66 -19.15 17.59 6.13
C TYR A 66 -17.78 18.24 6.23
N ILE A 67 -17.24 18.38 7.43
CA ILE A 67 -15.95 19.00 7.67
C ILE A 67 -15.02 17.99 8.36
N SER A 68 -13.99 17.54 7.63
CA SER A 68 -12.89 16.77 8.18
C SER A 68 -11.88 17.72 8.80
N LEU A 69 -11.49 17.47 10.05
CA LEU A 69 -10.55 18.29 10.77
C LEU A 69 -9.16 17.66 10.76
N SER A 70 -8.13 18.44 10.59
CA SER A 70 -6.74 17.99 10.77
C SER A 70 -6.53 17.48 12.20
N GLU A 71 -5.73 16.40 12.36
CA GLU A 71 -5.72 15.72 13.66
C GLU A 71 -4.63 16.12 14.59
N THR A 72 -3.43 16.43 14.11
CA THR A 72 -2.29 16.45 15.00
C THR A 72 -1.28 17.52 14.66
N GLU A 73 -0.52 17.90 15.64
CA GLU A 73 0.84 18.35 15.44
C GLU A 73 1.60 17.25 14.70
N ILE A 74 2.41 17.64 13.74
CA ILE A 74 2.99 16.68 12.84
C ILE A 74 4.05 15.86 13.54
N ALA A 75 3.69 14.64 13.85
CA ALA A 75 4.66 13.61 14.22
C ALA A 75 4.96 12.66 13.07
N GLY A 76 4.23 12.74 11.97
CA GLY A 76 4.44 11.85 10.82
C GLY A 76 3.52 12.18 9.65
N ARG A 77 3.92 11.77 8.45
CA ARG A 77 3.30 12.10 7.18
C ARG A 77 1.81 11.76 7.02
N ASN A 78 1.27 10.92 7.89
CA ASN A 78 -0.14 10.50 7.79
C ASN A 78 -1.03 11.09 8.89
N SER A 79 -0.44 11.76 9.86
CA SER A 79 -1.19 12.15 11.07
C SER A 79 -2.25 13.22 10.79
N SER A 80 -1.97 14.15 9.91
CA SER A 80 -2.95 15.19 9.53
C SER A 80 -4.08 14.69 8.63
N LEU A 81 -3.91 13.53 8.01
CA LEU A 81 -4.85 12.99 7.03
C LEU A 81 -5.69 11.80 7.55
N GLN A 82 -5.49 11.34 8.76
CA GLN A 82 -6.13 10.13 9.28
C GLN A 82 -7.66 10.20 9.39
N SER A 83 -8.20 11.39 9.59
CA SER A 83 -9.66 11.59 9.68
C SER A 83 -10.34 11.60 8.31
N VAL A 84 -9.62 11.94 7.27
CA VAL A 84 -10.17 12.17 5.92
C VAL A 84 -10.88 10.94 5.34
N PRO A 85 -10.35 9.72 5.41
CA PRO A 85 -11.03 8.54 4.87
C PRO A 85 -12.34 8.25 5.57
N THR A 86 -12.43 8.49 6.87
CA THR A 86 -13.70 8.34 7.60
C THR A 86 -14.73 9.37 7.11
N ALA A 87 -14.30 10.62 6.92
CA ALA A 87 -15.13 11.67 6.40
C ALA A 87 -15.64 11.38 4.97
N ILE A 88 -14.73 10.91 4.10
CA ILE A 88 -15.03 10.47 2.74
C ILE A 88 -16.09 9.35 2.76
N ASN A 89 -15.86 8.30 3.53
CA ASN A 89 -16.78 7.16 3.58
C ASN A 89 -18.17 7.55 4.09
N ILE A 90 -18.26 8.41 5.09
CA ILE A 90 -19.54 8.92 5.60
C ILE A 90 -20.21 9.83 4.57
N PHE A 91 -19.45 10.70 3.92
CA PHE A 91 -19.96 11.58 2.87
C PHE A 91 -20.55 10.78 1.70
N TYR A 92 -19.86 9.76 1.22
CA TYR A 92 -20.37 8.95 0.10
C TYR A 92 -21.50 8.01 0.49
N ALA A 93 -21.59 7.58 1.75
CA ALA A 93 -22.70 6.78 2.26
C ALA A 93 -23.99 7.61 2.47
N ASP A 94 -23.89 8.93 2.55
CA ASP A 94 -25.05 9.80 2.66
C ASP A 94 -25.80 9.91 1.30
N PRO A 95 -27.06 9.52 1.20
CA PRO A 95 -27.83 9.62 -0.03
C PRO A 95 -28.27 11.05 -0.40
N SER A 96 -28.03 12.04 0.47
CA SER A 96 -28.47 13.43 0.24
C SER A 96 -27.84 14.01 -1.02
N ALA A 97 -28.64 14.61 -1.88
CA ALA A 97 -28.16 15.23 -3.12
C ALA A 97 -27.38 16.53 -2.86
N ASN A 98 -27.79 17.29 -1.83
CA ASN A 98 -27.12 18.55 -1.49
C ASN A 98 -26.14 18.35 -0.36
N LYS A 99 -24.93 17.93 -0.70
CA LYS A 99 -23.87 17.72 0.27
C LYS A 99 -22.53 18.22 -0.26
N ARG A 100 -21.65 18.63 0.65
CA ARG A 100 -20.29 19.11 0.35
C ARG A 100 -19.33 18.55 1.38
N LEU A 101 -18.09 18.31 0.97
CA LEU A 101 -17.02 17.85 1.86
C LEU A 101 -15.93 18.91 1.93
N TYR A 102 -15.56 19.25 3.15
CA TYR A 102 -14.54 20.23 3.47
C TYR A 102 -13.43 19.64 4.31
N TYR A 103 -12.25 20.27 4.23
CA TYR A 103 -11.14 20.06 5.12
C TYR A 103 -10.78 21.37 5.82
N TYR A 104 -10.54 21.28 7.12
CA TYR A 104 -10.20 22.44 7.96
C TYR A 104 -8.95 22.14 8.78
N PHE A 105 -7.96 23.03 8.70
CA PHE A 105 -6.76 22.96 9.52
C PHE A 105 -7.04 23.50 10.92
N MET A 106 -6.83 22.66 11.92
CA MET A 106 -6.96 23.06 13.31
C MET A 106 -5.79 23.94 13.73
N PRO A 107 -6.01 24.97 14.57
CA PRO A 107 -4.98 25.94 14.95
C PRO A 107 -3.74 25.33 15.64
N HIS A 108 -3.89 24.17 16.27
CA HIS A 108 -2.81 23.49 16.97
C HIS A 108 -1.97 22.55 16.07
N VAL A 109 -2.31 22.46 14.80
CA VAL A 109 -1.53 21.65 13.85
C VAL A 109 -0.26 22.40 13.48
N GLY A 110 0.89 21.73 13.60
CA GLY A 110 2.17 22.27 13.17
C GLY A 110 2.26 22.50 11.65
N ASN A 111 3.43 22.37 11.05
CA ASN A 111 3.57 22.55 9.59
C ASN A 111 3.19 21.29 8.80
N PRO A 112 1.96 21.17 8.24
CA PRO A 112 1.50 20.02 7.47
C PRO A 112 1.79 20.13 5.96
N PHE A 113 2.87 20.79 5.55
CA PHE A 113 3.13 21.12 4.14
C PHE A 113 4.44 20.51 3.64
N THR A 114 4.69 19.25 3.98
CA THR A 114 5.72 18.46 3.31
C THR A 114 5.26 18.08 1.90
N ASP A 115 6.18 17.68 1.02
CA ASP A 115 5.85 17.28 -0.37
C ASP A 115 4.76 16.20 -0.41
N TYR A 116 4.82 15.23 0.49
CA TYR A 116 3.77 14.21 0.62
C TYR A 116 2.40 14.79 0.99
N HIS A 117 2.35 15.74 1.91
CA HIS A 117 1.09 16.38 2.29
C HIS A 117 0.54 17.24 1.15
N LEU A 118 1.39 17.96 0.45
CA LEU A 118 0.99 18.74 -0.72
C LEU A 118 0.41 17.85 -1.81
N PHE A 119 1.07 16.73 -2.10
CA PHE A 119 0.54 15.70 -3.01
C PHE A 119 -0.86 15.22 -2.56
N ALA A 120 -1.01 14.85 -1.29
CA ALA A 120 -2.28 14.36 -0.75
C ALA A 120 -3.38 15.45 -0.78
N TYR A 121 -3.03 16.72 -0.51
CA TYR A 121 -3.98 17.83 -0.60
C TYR A 121 -4.42 18.10 -2.04
N LYS A 122 -3.54 18.00 -3.01
CA LYS A 122 -3.90 18.07 -4.43
C LYS A 122 -4.87 16.95 -4.82
N LEU A 123 -4.64 15.72 -4.34
CA LEU A 123 -5.57 14.61 -4.53
C LEU A 123 -6.94 14.89 -3.88
N LEU A 124 -6.97 15.44 -2.66
CA LEU A 124 -8.21 15.83 -1.99
C LEU A 124 -8.99 16.88 -2.79
N MET A 125 -8.30 17.91 -3.26
CA MET A 125 -8.92 18.94 -4.11
C MET A 125 -9.48 18.33 -5.40
N THR A 126 -8.73 17.46 -6.05
CA THR A 126 -9.14 16.75 -7.26
C THR A 126 -10.36 15.87 -7.00
N ALA A 127 -10.45 15.23 -5.84
CA ALA A 127 -11.60 14.47 -5.39
C ALA A 127 -12.80 15.34 -4.93
N GLY A 128 -12.74 16.66 -5.12
CA GLY A 128 -13.83 17.58 -4.81
C GLY A 128 -13.90 18.06 -3.35
N VAL A 129 -12.90 17.75 -2.52
CA VAL A 129 -12.81 18.26 -1.16
C VAL A 129 -12.37 19.73 -1.19
N ARG A 130 -13.09 20.58 -0.46
CA ARG A 130 -12.83 22.03 -0.39
C ARG A 130 -12.08 22.38 0.88
N PHE A 131 -11.00 23.11 0.76
CA PHE A 131 -10.24 23.58 1.92
C PHE A 131 -10.82 24.90 2.42
N LEU A 132 -11.17 24.97 3.72
CA LEU A 132 -11.79 26.16 4.29
C LEU A 132 -10.77 27.25 4.64
N ASN A 133 -9.60 26.86 5.14
CA ASN A 133 -8.61 27.79 5.70
C ASN A 133 -7.16 27.51 5.27
N ILE A 134 -6.95 26.84 4.15
CA ILE A 134 -5.59 26.52 3.69
C ILE A 134 -4.74 27.77 3.43
N VAL A 135 -5.37 28.85 2.97
CA VAL A 135 -4.70 30.12 2.67
C VAL A 135 -4.14 30.82 3.91
N ASP A 136 -4.63 30.47 5.08
CA ASP A 136 -4.13 31.02 6.36
C ASP A 136 -2.78 30.41 6.76
N TYR A 137 -2.43 29.24 6.18
CA TYR A 137 -1.27 28.44 6.53
C TYR A 137 -0.29 28.22 5.38
N TYR A 138 -0.78 28.23 4.15
CA TYR A 138 0.03 27.93 2.97
C TYR A 138 -0.13 28.99 1.89
N HIS A 139 0.96 29.66 1.58
CA HIS A 139 0.99 30.77 0.61
C HIS A 139 1.50 30.34 -0.79
N GLY A 140 1.79 29.05 -0.97
CA GLY A 140 2.17 28.48 -2.26
C GLY A 140 0.97 28.31 -3.20
N ASN A 141 1.25 28.00 -4.47
CA ASN A 141 0.22 27.69 -5.44
C ASN A 141 -0.15 26.21 -5.34
N LEU A 142 -1.27 25.90 -4.70
CA LEU A 142 -1.82 24.56 -4.59
C LEU A 142 -3.11 24.48 -5.40
N GLN A 143 -3.09 23.69 -6.47
CA GLN A 143 -4.23 23.48 -7.36
C GLN A 143 -4.56 22.00 -7.48
N PRO A 144 -5.83 21.63 -7.76
CA PRO A 144 -6.18 20.26 -8.08
C PRO A 144 -5.46 19.81 -9.36
N TYR A 145 -5.30 18.53 -9.53
CA TYR A 145 -4.80 17.97 -10.78
C TYR A 145 -5.79 18.18 -11.93
N SER A 146 -5.29 18.49 -13.10
CA SER A 146 -6.11 18.73 -14.29
C SER A 146 -6.31 17.45 -15.12
N ASN A 147 -5.40 16.49 -14.99
CA ASN A 147 -5.44 15.22 -15.71
C ASN A 147 -4.68 14.13 -14.93
N VAL A 148 -4.83 12.89 -15.37
CA VAL A 148 -4.23 11.72 -14.72
C VAL A 148 -2.71 11.68 -14.87
N ASP A 149 -2.17 12.20 -15.96
CA ASP A 149 -0.72 12.17 -16.22
C ASP A 149 0.04 13.06 -15.21
N GLU A 150 -0.55 14.17 -14.76
CA GLU A 150 -0.01 15.00 -13.68
C GLU A 150 0.04 14.23 -12.34
N ILE A 151 -0.98 13.42 -12.05
CA ILE A 151 -0.98 12.55 -10.85
C ILE A 151 0.14 11.52 -10.94
N ILE A 152 0.31 10.88 -12.12
CA ILE A 152 1.34 9.88 -12.36
C ILE A 152 2.72 10.49 -12.16
N GLN A 153 2.97 11.65 -12.74
CA GLN A 153 4.25 12.35 -12.63
C GLN A 153 4.55 12.74 -11.18
N ASP A 154 3.62 13.42 -10.52
CA ASP A 154 3.80 13.90 -9.15
C ASP A 154 3.96 12.71 -8.17
N ARG A 155 3.25 11.59 -8.43
CA ARG A 155 3.40 10.35 -7.66
C ARG A 155 4.79 9.73 -7.83
N ASN A 156 5.33 9.75 -9.02
CA ASN A 156 6.67 9.23 -9.31
C ASN A 156 7.75 10.12 -8.69
N ASP A 157 7.62 11.43 -8.77
CA ASP A 157 8.57 12.38 -8.18
C ASP A 157 8.60 12.29 -6.64
N ASN A 158 7.47 11.98 -6.02
CA ASN A 158 7.33 11.83 -4.56
C ASN A 158 7.64 10.42 -4.02
N GLN A 159 8.10 9.50 -4.83
CA GLN A 159 8.51 8.15 -4.40
C GLN A 159 9.72 8.12 -3.46
N GLN A 160 10.41 9.20 -3.27
CA GLN A 160 11.64 9.29 -2.46
C GLN A 160 11.44 9.07 -0.96
N SER A 161 10.24 8.96 -0.47
CA SER A 161 10.05 8.56 0.91
C SER A 161 10.36 7.08 1.08
N ASN A 162 11.44 6.79 1.76
CA ASN A 162 12.01 5.49 2.08
C ASN A 162 11.11 4.51 2.87
N SER A 163 9.90 4.82 3.10
CA SER A 163 9.00 3.86 3.66
C SER A 163 8.42 3.09 2.49
N SER A 164 8.70 1.85 2.34
CA SER A 164 7.92 0.72 1.78
C SER A 164 6.57 1.05 1.10
N ASN A 165 6.37 2.23 0.73
CA ASN A 165 5.18 3.01 0.69
C ASN A 165 4.77 3.31 -0.72
N ASN A 166 5.32 2.59 -1.60
CA ASN A 166 4.76 2.35 -2.90
C ASN A 166 3.50 1.51 -2.74
N SER A 167 2.61 2.00 -1.91
CA SER A 167 1.39 1.32 -1.57
C SER A 167 0.33 1.48 -2.64
N SER A 168 0.44 2.52 -3.45
CA SER A 168 -0.50 2.79 -4.51
C SER A 168 0.23 3.28 -5.74
N TYR A 169 -0.11 2.69 -6.87
CA TYR A 169 0.40 3.10 -8.18
C TYR A 169 -0.75 3.45 -9.07
N VAL A 170 -0.52 4.38 -9.96
CA VAL A 170 -1.42 4.66 -11.06
C VAL A 170 -0.64 4.56 -12.36
N SER A 171 -1.21 3.90 -13.35
CA SER A 171 -0.69 3.82 -14.70
C SER A 171 -1.79 4.04 -15.72
N ARG A 172 -1.40 4.41 -16.93
CA ARG A 172 -2.33 4.65 -18.03
C ARG A 172 -1.95 3.79 -19.22
N THR A 173 -2.93 3.10 -19.77
CA THR A 173 -2.83 2.37 -21.04
C THR A 173 -3.64 3.10 -22.12
N ILE A 174 -3.63 2.56 -23.35
CA ILE A 174 -4.42 3.10 -24.45
C ILE A 174 -5.91 3.09 -24.12
N ASP A 175 -6.39 2.05 -23.41
CA ASP A 175 -7.83 1.82 -23.23
C ASP A 175 -8.33 2.15 -21.82
N LYS A 176 -7.47 2.17 -20.81
CA LYS A 176 -7.88 2.28 -19.40
C LYS A 176 -6.83 2.91 -18.50
N ILE A 177 -7.26 3.27 -17.31
CA ILE A 177 -6.40 3.68 -16.20
C ILE A 177 -6.38 2.52 -15.20
N GLN A 178 -5.21 2.24 -14.64
CA GLN A 178 -5.00 1.15 -13.69
C GLN A 178 -4.48 1.72 -12.38
N ILE A 179 -5.11 1.36 -11.28
CA ILE A 179 -4.69 1.74 -9.94
C ILE A 179 -4.39 0.47 -9.17
N TYR A 180 -3.19 0.39 -8.61
CA TYR A 180 -2.75 -0.74 -7.79
C TYR A 180 -2.74 -0.32 -6.34
N ALA A 181 -3.68 -0.84 -5.56
CA ALA A 181 -3.81 -0.57 -4.14
C ALA A 181 -3.06 -1.64 -3.34
N LYS A 182 -1.86 -1.32 -2.92
CA LYS A 182 -1.10 -2.11 -1.97
C LYS A 182 -1.23 -1.48 -0.58
N VAL A 183 -1.82 -2.21 0.36
CA VAL A 183 -2.27 -1.63 1.61
C VAL A 183 -1.38 -2.00 2.77
N TYR A 184 -0.54 -1.06 3.19
CA TYR A 184 0.22 -1.14 4.43
C TYR A 184 -0.26 -0.06 5.41
N GLY A 185 -0.71 -0.43 6.59
CA GLY A 185 -1.01 0.54 7.63
C GLY A 185 -1.86 1.73 7.15
N ALA A 186 -1.30 2.92 7.22
CA ALA A 186 -1.97 4.16 6.80
C ALA A 186 -2.15 4.31 5.28
N SER A 187 -1.42 3.56 4.49
CA SER A 187 -1.48 3.62 3.01
C SER A 187 -2.82 3.19 2.43
N LYS A 188 -3.61 2.44 3.20
CA LYS A 188 -5.01 2.15 2.85
C LYS A 188 -5.84 3.41 2.58
N TYR A 189 -5.45 4.52 3.15
CA TYR A 189 -6.11 5.81 2.97
C TYR A 189 -5.69 6.50 1.68
N GLU A 190 -4.41 6.41 1.36
CA GLU A 190 -3.87 6.95 0.11
C GLU A 190 -4.51 6.27 -1.10
N SER A 191 -4.65 4.94 -1.09
CA SER A 191 -5.27 4.20 -2.19
C SER A 191 -6.70 4.64 -2.47
N THR A 192 -7.49 4.83 -1.41
CA THR A 192 -8.88 5.32 -1.55
C THR A 192 -8.90 6.74 -2.12
N LEU A 193 -8.06 7.62 -1.61
CA LEU A 193 -7.99 9.00 -2.04
C LEU A 193 -7.51 9.13 -3.49
N LEU A 194 -6.48 8.35 -3.86
CA LEU A 194 -5.96 8.30 -5.22
C LEU A 194 -7.03 7.82 -6.20
N ALA A 195 -7.76 6.75 -5.86
CA ALA A 195 -8.84 6.25 -6.71
C ALA A 195 -9.96 7.27 -6.90
N LEU A 196 -10.34 7.99 -5.85
CA LEU A 196 -11.34 9.06 -5.92
C LEU A 196 -10.86 10.23 -6.78
N ALA A 197 -9.62 10.68 -6.59
CA ALA A 197 -9.05 11.78 -7.37
C ALA A 197 -8.99 11.41 -8.85
N VAL A 198 -8.48 10.22 -9.17
CA VAL A 198 -8.43 9.73 -10.55
C VAL A 198 -9.84 9.64 -11.14
N ALA A 199 -10.82 9.13 -10.39
CA ALA A 199 -12.19 8.99 -10.89
C ALA A 199 -12.86 10.32 -11.25
N HIS A 200 -12.47 11.41 -10.61
CA HIS A 200 -13.02 12.74 -10.90
C HIS A 200 -12.49 13.35 -12.20
N ILE A 201 -11.32 12.94 -12.68
CA ILE A 201 -10.66 13.53 -13.85
C ILE A 201 -10.38 12.51 -14.95
N ALA A 202 -10.76 11.25 -14.73
CA ALA A 202 -10.50 10.18 -15.70
C ALA A 202 -11.36 10.34 -16.96
N ASP A 203 -10.70 10.22 -18.08
CA ASP A 203 -11.30 10.17 -19.43
C ASP A 203 -11.54 8.73 -19.93
N LYS A 204 -11.20 7.72 -19.11
CA LYS A 204 -11.24 6.29 -19.43
C LYS A 204 -11.73 5.45 -18.26
N PRO A 205 -12.17 4.21 -18.52
CA PRO A 205 -12.48 3.25 -17.46
C PRO A 205 -11.28 3.03 -16.53
N ILE A 206 -11.56 2.79 -15.25
CA ILE A 206 -10.57 2.60 -14.20
C ILE A 206 -10.66 1.18 -13.69
N ASP A 207 -9.55 0.48 -13.70
CA ASP A 207 -9.37 -0.81 -13.01
C ASP A 207 -8.59 -0.57 -11.70
N LEU A 208 -9.23 -0.81 -10.58
CA LEU A 208 -8.59 -0.79 -9.26
C LEU A 208 -8.23 -2.22 -8.85
N TYR A 209 -6.95 -2.50 -8.77
CA TYR A 209 -6.42 -3.79 -8.34
C TYR A 209 -6.13 -3.76 -6.85
N ASN A 210 -6.98 -4.41 -6.07
CA ASN A 210 -6.77 -4.61 -4.64
C ASN A 210 -5.83 -5.81 -4.44
N ILE A 211 -4.62 -5.52 -3.93
CA ILE A 211 -3.57 -6.51 -3.78
C ILE A 211 -3.69 -7.16 -2.42
N CYS A 212 -4.10 -8.42 -2.42
CA CYS A 212 -4.23 -9.23 -1.22
C CYS A 212 -2.94 -10.04 -1.01
N GLU A 213 -2.07 -9.58 -0.14
CA GLU A 213 -0.96 -10.37 0.41
C GLU A 213 -1.26 -10.72 1.86
N GLN A 214 -0.74 -11.83 2.36
CA GLN A 214 -1.05 -12.31 3.71
C GLN A 214 -0.70 -11.32 4.82
N ASP A 215 0.37 -10.54 4.62
CA ASP A 215 0.87 -9.56 5.58
C ASP A 215 0.30 -8.15 5.33
N LEU A 216 -0.59 -8.00 4.34
CA LEU A 216 -1.18 -6.73 3.97
C LEU A 216 -2.62 -6.67 4.46
N SER A 217 -2.96 -5.53 5.03
CA SER A 217 -4.36 -5.22 5.30
C SER A 217 -5.06 -4.91 3.97
N GLN A 218 -6.17 -5.56 3.71
CA GLN A 218 -7.04 -5.20 2.60
C GLN A 218 -7.58 -3.77 2.78
N LEU A 219 -8.03 -3.17 1.68
CA LEU A 219 -8.80 -1.92 1.78
C LEU A 219 -9.96 -2.13 2.77
N PRO A 220 -10.21 -1.17 3.67
CA PRO A 220 -11.34 -1.26 4.58
C PRO A 220 -12.66 -1.44 3.81
N GLN A 221 -13.57 -2.25 4.31
CA GLN A 221 -14.86 -2.50 3.65
C GLN A 221 -15.63 -1.19 3.37
N SER A 222 -15.52 -0.21 4.25
CA SER A 222 -16.10 1.12 4.02
C SER A 222 -15.52 1.85 2.81
N SER A 223 -14.20 1.67 2.56
CA SER A 223 -13.56 2.23 1.36
C SER A 223 -13.96 1.47 0.11
N LEU A 224 -14.04 0.14 0.17
CA LEU A 224 -14.55 -0.67 -0.94
C LEU A 224 -15.98 -0.27 -1.31
N ASN A 225 -16.87 -0.14 -0.33
CA ASN A 225 -18.24 0.30 -0.55
C ASN A 225 -18.31 1.70 -1.19
N THR A 226 -17.42 2.61 -0.81
CA THR A 226 -17.34 3.94 -1.40
C THR A 226 -16.90 3.87 -2.86
N LEU A 227 -15.87 3.08 -3.15
CA LEU A 227 -15.28 2.95 -4.49
C LEU A 227 -16.18 2.17 -5.44
N ASP A 228 -16.94 1.20 -4.95
CA ASP A 228 -17.88 0.39 -5.72
C ASP A 228 -19.05 1.21 -6.29
N ASN A 229 -19.35 2.36 -5.66
CA ASN A 229 -20.36 3.29 -6.13
C ASN A 229 -19.84 4.33 -7.15
N ILE A 230 -18.56 4.25 -7.54
CA ILE A 230 -18.00 5.21 -8.49
C ILE A 230 -18.25 4.73 -9.92
N PRO A 231 -18.87 5.58 -10.76
CA PRO A 231 -19.02 5.25 -12.18
C PRO A 231 -17.67 4.97 -12.85
N ASN A 232 -17.63 4.00 -13.74
CA ASN A 232 -16.45 3.60 -14.53
C ASN A 232 -15.24 3.09 -13.73
N LEU A 233 -15.43 2.74 -12.45
CA LEU A 233 -14.39 2.11 -11.64
C LEU A 233 -14.78 0.64 -11.39
N THR A 234 -13.88 -0.28 -11.71
CA THR A 234 -14.04 -1.72 -11.45
C THR A 234 -12.97 -2.18 -10.47
N ILE A 235 -13.38 -2.87 -9.40
CA ILE A 235 -12.46 -3.40 -8.39
C ILE A 235 -12.13 -4.84 -8.72
N HIS A 236 -10.82 -5.15 -8.78
CA HIS A 236 -10.30 -6.50 -8.99
C HIS A 236 -9.44 -6.92 -7.79
N ASN A 237 -9.71 -8.10 -7.26
CA ASN A 237 -8.80 -8.76 -6.32
C ASN A 237 -7.84 -9.61 -7.15
N THR A 238 -6.57 -9.22 -7.22
CA THR A 238 -5.65 -9.88 -8.15
C THR A 238 -4.22 -9.93 -7.67
N SER A 239 -3.42 -10.73 -8.37
CA SER A 239 -1.98 -10.70 -8.31
C SER A 239 -1.41 -9.66 -9.27
N LEU A 240 -0.34 -9.02 -8.86
CA LEU A 240 0.30 -7.88 -9.53
C LEU A 240 1.07 -8.19 -10.80
N THR A 241 1.11 -9.41 -11.27
CA THR A 241 2.18 -9.88 -12.12
C THR A 241 2.33 -9.18 -13.46
N PHE A 242 1.28 -8.74 -14.07
CA PHE A 242 1.36 -8.28 -15.46
C PHE A 242 1.54 -6.76 -15.60
N ASP A 243 0.85 -6.02 -14.80
CA ASP A 243 0.62 -4.61 -15.06
C ASP A 243 1.69 -3.68 -14.45
N ARG A 244 2.52 -4.20 -13.55
CA ARG A 244 3.70 -3.49 -13.04
C ARG A 244 4.81 -3.32 -14.07
N ARG A 245 4.78 -4.08 -15.15
CA ARG A 245 5.77 -4.00 -16.22
C ARG A 245 5.92 -2.59 -16.79
N GLN A 246 4.83 -1.92 -17.06
CA GLN A 246 4.87 -0.62 -17.72
C GLN A 246 5.54 0.48 -16.89
N GLN A 247 5.59 0.32 -15.56
CA GLN A 247 6.29 1.27 -14.70
C GLN A 247 7.80 1.00 -14.64
N PHE A 248 8.23 -0.25 -14.84
CA PHE A 248 9.64 -0.61 -14.82
C PHE A 248 10.33 -0.31 -16.15
N ASP A 249 9.59 -0.30 -17.26
CA ASP A 249 10.12 0.07 -18.59
C ASP A 249 10.57 1.54 -18.69
N THR A 250 10.18 2.39 -17.73
CA THR A 250 10.55 3.80 -17.71
C THR A 250 11.68 4.14 -16.72
N SER A 251 12.12 3.20 -15.89
CA SER A 251 13.24 3.41 -15.00
C SER A 251 14.45 2.60 -15.45
N ASP A 252 15.60 3.24 -15.63
CA ASP A 252 16.90 2.64 -15.98
C ASP A 252 17.43 1.61 -14.95
N ARG A 253 16.64 1.21 -13.96
CA ARG A 253 16.93 0.18 -12.99
C ARG A 253 15.74 -0.75 -12.81
N LEU A 254 15.81 -1.89 -13.48
CA LEU A 254 14.95 -3.05 -13.25
C LEU A 254 15.07 -3.51 -11.78
N GLU A 255 14.20 -3.03 -10.92
CA GLU A 255 13.99 -3.67 -9.62
C GLU A 255 13.20 -4.97 -9.83
N LEU A 256 13.90 -6.02 -10.22
CA LEU A 256 13.35 -7.37 -10.38
C LEU A 256 12.85 -7.97 -9.05
N ARG A 257 13.14 -7.32 -7.91
CA ARG A 257 12.60 -7.67 -6.59
C ARG A 257 11.21 -7.07 -6.40
N SER A 258 10.24 -7.69 -7.04
CA SER A 258 8.84 -7.27 -7.00
C SER A 258 8.07 -7.97 -5.87
N SER A 259 7.12 -7.26 -5.25
CA SER A 259 6.13 -7.87 -4.35
C SER A 259 5.24 -8.91 -5.06
N ALA A 260 5.17 -8.85 -6.39
CA ALA A 260 4.52 -9.87 -7.20
C ALA A 260 5.14 -11.27 -7.00
N TYR A 261 6.46 -11.35 -6.80
CA TYR A 261 7.12 -12.62 -6.50
C TYR A 261 6.59 -13.25 -5.21
N THR A 262 6.54 -12.48 -4.12
CA THR A 262 6.04 -12.93 -2.82
C THR A 262 4.60 -13.43 -2.93
N TYR A 263 3.76 -12.70 -3.65
CA TYR A 263 2.37 -13.08 -3.88
C TYR A 263 2.25 -14.38 -4.68
N ASN A 264 2.99 -14.51 -5.80
CA ASN A 264 2.97 -15.69 -6.64
C ASN A 264 3.51 -16.92 -5.91
N LEU A 265 4.53 -16.72 -5.08
CA LEU A 265 5.07 -17.77 -4.22
C LEU A 265 4.02 -18.23 -3.20
N PHE A 266 3.31 -17.28 -2.59
CA PHE A 266 2.23 -17.56 -1.65
C PHE A 266 1.08 -18.34 -2.31
N GLN A 267 0.64 -17.92 -3.49
CA GLN A 267 -0.42 -18.64 -4.22
C GLN A 267 -0.01 -20.09 -4.56
N ARG A 268 1.26 -20.28 -4.86
CA ARG A 268 1.76 -21.59 -5.26
C ARG A 268 1.96 -22.55 -4.10
N ILE A 269 2.62 -22.11 -3.03
CA ILE A 269 3.05 -23.00 -1.93
C ILE A 269 2.42 -22.67 -0.58
N GLY A 270 1.52 -21.69 -0.54
CA GLY A 270 0.78 -21.32 0.66
C GLY A 270 1.58 -20.49 1.65
N TYR A 271 1.23 -20.65 2.94
CA TYR A 271 1.74 -19.84 4.04
C TYR A 271 3.26 -19.89 4.19
N LYS A 272 3.82 -18.78 4.68
CA LYS A 272 5.23 -18.64 5.01
C LYS A 272 5.66 -19.68 6.03
N LYS A 273 6.31 -20.72 5.56
CA LYS A 273 6.90 -21.78 6.37
C LYS A 273 8.21 -22.22 5.74
N CYS A 274 9.28 -22.19 6.51
CA CYS A 274 10.60 -22.60 6.01
C CYS A 274 10.55 -24.06 5.52
N ALA A 275 10.91 -24.26 4.25
CA ALA A 275 10.92 -25.59 3.64
C ALA A 275 11.92 -26.57 4.28
N LEU A 276 12.90 -26.04 5.02
CA LEU A 276 14.03 -26.82 5.53
C LEU A 276 13.98 -27.08 7.05
N CYS A 277 13.35 -26.20 7.84
CA CYS A 277 13.26 -26.42 9.30
C CYS A 277 11.83 -26.30 9.85
N GLY A 278 10.86 -26.06 8.99
CA GLY A 278 9.47 -25.93 9.39
C GLY A 278 9.15 -24.70 10.26
N CYS A 279 10.11 -23.77 10.46
CA CYS A 279 9.85 -22.49 11.12
C CYS A 279 8.72 -21.76 10.39
N ASP A 280 7.73 -21.25 11.12
CA ASP A 280 6.54 -20.57 10.61
C ASP A 280 6.36 -19.17 11.19
N ILE A 281 7.43 -18.56 11.74
CA ILE A 281 7.44 -17.19 12.23
C ILE A 281 7.52 -16.24 11.01
N PRO A 282 6.42 -15.55 10.62
CA PRO A 282 6.35 -14.81 9.34
C PRO A 282 7.42 -13.72 9.19
N GLN A 283 7.85 -13.11 10.30
CA GLN A 283 8.81 -12.00 10.35
C GLN A 283 10.23 -12.41 9.91
N ILE A 284 10.57 -13.67 10.05
CA ILE A 284 11.89 -14.19 9.67
C ILE A 284 11.86 -15.11 8.44
N ILE A 285 10.68 -15.31 7.82
CA ILE A 285 10.54 -16.10 6.60
C ILE A 285 10.54 -15.17 5.38
N GLN A 286 11.38 -15.51 4.42
CA GLN A 286 11.55 -14.77 3.17
C GLN A 286 11.39 -15.70 1.97
N GLY A 287 10.93 -15.13 0.85
CA GLY A 287 10.92 -15.84 -0.42
C GLY A 287 12.34 -15.87 -1.00
N ALA A 288 12.91 -17.05 -1.09
CA ALA A 288 14.22 -17.29 -1.69
C ALA A 288 14.04 -17.65 -3.17
N HIS A 289 14.69 -16.91 -4.07
CA HIS A 289 14.73 -17.29 -5.49
C HIS A 289 15.69 -18.47 -5.68
N ILE A 290 15.27 -19.45 -6.47
CA ILE A 290 16.12 -20.57 -6.85
C ILE A 290 17.13 -20.11 -7.91
N TRP A 291 16.66 -19.61 -9.03
CA TRP A 291 17.50 -18.89 -9.97
C TRP A 291 17.54 -17.42 -9.54
N GLY A 292 18.72 -16.98 -9.08
CA GLY A 292 18.89 -15.68 -8.42
C GLY A 292 18.53 -14.51 -9.32
N VAL A 293 17.90 -13.48 -8.74
CA VAL A 293 17.52 -12.25 -9.47
C VAL A 293 18.74 -11.59 -10.10
N SER A 294 19.89 -11.59 -9.43
CA SER A 294 21.14 -11.06 -9.99
C SER A 294 21.59 -11.83 -11.24
N GLU A 295 21.47 -13.16 -11.22
CA GLU A 295 21.83 -14.02 -12.33
C GLU A 295 20.88 -13.81 -13.52
N ILE A 296 19.57 -13.70 -13.26
CA ILE A 296 18.56 -13.37 -14.26
C ILE A 296 18.86 -12.00 -14.89
N SER A 297 19.15 -10.99 -14.08
CA SER A 297 19.38 -9.61 -14.57
C SER A 297 20.57 -9.50 -15.50
N HIS A 298 21.63 -10.26 -15.24
CA HIS A 298 22.86 -10.28 -16.06
C HIS A 298 22.80 -11.25 -17.24
N ASN A 299 21.73 -12.02 -17.39
CA ASN A 299 21.59 -12.94 -18.51
C ASN A 299 21.29 -12.17 -19.81
N VAL A 300 22.29 -12.12 -20.69
CA VAL A 300 22.22 -11.41 -21.96
C VAL A 300 21.31 -12.08 -23.00
N ASN A 301 20.95 -13.34 -22.79
CA ASN A 301 20.08 -14.10 -23.69
C ASN A 301 18.59 -13.90 -23.41
N LEU A 302 18.24 -13.17 -22.33
CA LEU A 302 16.88 -12.89 -21.96
C LEU A 302 16.53 -11.44 -22.29
N SER A 303 15.38 -11.23 -22.89
CA SER A 303 14.74 -9.91 -22.97
C SER A 303 14.36 -9.40 -21.56
N ASP A 304 14.16 -8.12 -21.40
CA ASP A 304 13.75 -7.54 -20.12
C ASP A 304 12.40 -8.09 -19.64
N GLU A 305 11.52 -8.42 -20.58
CA GLU A 305 10.25 -9.07 -20.29
C GLU A 305 10.44 -10.47 -19.72
N GLU A 306 11.29 -11.29 -20.32
CA GLU A 306 11.61 -12.63 -19.84
C GLU A 306 12.29 -12.59 -18.46
N LYS A 307 13.20 -11.63 -18.25
CA LYS A 307 13.83 -11.41 -16.94
C LYS A 307 12.77 -11.12 -15.88
N PHE A 308 11.82 -10.25 -16.18
CA PHE A 308 10.73 -9.93 -15.25
C PHE A 308 9.84 -11.15 -14.97
N VAL A 309 9.46 -11.90 -15.99
CA VAL A 309 8.66 -13.12 -15.85
C VAL A 309 9.38 -14.12 -14.95
N HIS A 310 10.68 -14.36 -15.15
CA HIS A 310 11.44 -15.29 -14.33
C HIS A 310 11.62 -14.81 -12.90
N ALA A 311 11.89 -13.52 -12.70
CA ALA A 311 12.09 -12.94 -11.37
C ALA A 311 10.79 -12.88 -10.54
N THR A 312 9.62 -12.83 -11.17
CA THR A 312 8.34 -12.79 -10.46
C THR A 312 7.63 -14.12 -10.38
N ASN A 313 8.13 -15.15 -11.02
CA ASN A 313 7.50 -16.47 -11.08
C ASN A 313 7.55 -17.19 -9.72
N GLY A 314 6.41 -17.59 -9.18
CA GLY A 314 6.32 -18.34 -7.93
C GLY A 314 6.99 -19.72 -7.99
N HIS A 315 7.19 -20.30 -9.18
CA HIS A 315 7.95 -21.53 -9.36
C HIS A 315 9.47 -21.31 -9.25
N ASN A 316 9.94 -20.07 -9.34
CA ASN A 316 11.33 -19.73 -9.12
C ASN A 316 11.65 -19.52 -7.63
N GLY A 317 11.01 -20.23 -6.72
CA GLY A 317 11.32 -19.98 -5.32
C GLY A 317 10.67 -20.89 -4.29
N LEU A 318 11.05 -20.66 -3.06
CA LEU A 318 10.53 -21.33 -1.87
C LEU A 318 10.64 -20.40 -0.65
N TRP A 319 9.90 -20.74 0.43
CA TRP A 319 10.01 -20.05 1.70
C TRP A 319 11.19 -20.57 2.50
N LEU A 320 12.11 -19.68 2.89
CA LEU A 320 13.21 -20.00 3.81
C LEU A 320 13.24 -19.02 4.99
N CYS A 321 13.61 -19.50 6.17
CA CYS A 321 13.97 -18.61 7.26
C CYS A 321 15.31 -17.92 6.96
N GLN A 322 15.60 -16.83 7.66
CA GLN A 322 16.81 -16.04 7.43
C GLN A 322 18.10 -16.86 7.44
N ASN A 323 18.22 -17.85 8.33
CA ASN A 323 19.40 -18.71 8.39
C ASN A 323 19.55 -19.53 7.11
N HIS A 324 18.50 -20.26 6.72
CA HIS A 324 18.53 -21.10 5.52
C HIS A 324 18.63 -20.27 4.23
N HIS A 325 18.03 -19.09 4.19
CA HIS A 325 18.15 -18.19 3.04
C HIS A 325 19.61 -17.74 2.86
N LYS A 326 20.27 -17.33 3.95
CA LYS A 326 21.69 -16.93 3.90
C LYS A 326 22.62 -18.06 3.53
N LEU A 327 22.34 -19.28 3.99
CA LEU A 327 23.13 -20.47 3.64
C LEU A 327 22.97 -20.84 2.16
N PHE A 328 21.77 -20.67 1.63
CA PHE A 328 21.48 -20.89 0.21
C PHE A 328 22.13 -19.81 -0.66
N ASP A 329 21.96 -18.51 -0.33
CA ASP A 329 22.60 -17.39 -1.03
C ASP A 329 24.14 -17.48 -1.06
N ALA A 330 24.73 -18.11 -0.03
CA ALA A 330 26.18 -18.28 0.08
C ALA A 330 26.71 -19.57 -0.57
N ASP A 331 25.87 -20.31 -1.28
CA ASP A 331 26.18 -21.61 -1.87
C ASP A 331 26.74 -22.64 -0.86
N ILE A 332 26.35 -22.51 0.41
CA ILE A 332 26.70 -23.48 1.46
C ILE A 332 25.72 -24.65 1.45
N LEU A 333 24.43 -24.36 1.29
CA LEU A 333 23.37 -25.33 1.07
C LEU A 333 22.88 -25.22 -0.38
N LEU A 334 22.76 -26.35 -1.05
CA LEU A 334 22.24 -26.45 -2.41
C LEU A 334 21.20 -27.57 -2.48
N PHE A 335 20.59 -27.73 -3.65
CA PHE A 335 19.61 -28.78 -3.90
C PHE A 335 20.03 -29.62 -5.11
N SER A 336 19.94 -30.94 -4.97
CA SER A 336 20.04 -31.83 -6.12
C SER A 336 18.84 -31.69 -7.04
N PRO A 337 18.91 -32.14 -8.29
CA PRO A 337 17.75 -32.15 -9.21
C PRO A 337 16.50 -32.83 -8.63
N ASP A 338 16.69 -33.79 -7.72
CA ASP A 338 15.60 -34.50 -7.03
C ASP A 338 15.14 -33.83 -5.75
N GLY A 339 15.72 -32.66 -5.39
CA GLY A 339 15.34 -31.90 -4.23
C GLY A 339 16.02 -32.32 -2.92
N HIS A 340 17.01 -33.21 -2.94
CA HIS A 340 17.81 -33.52 -1.76
C HIS A 340 18.74 -32.38 -1.40
N LEU A 341 18.93 -32.17 -0.09
CA LEU A 341 19.85 -31.14 0.40
C LEU A 341 21.29 -31.59 0.24
N LEU A 342 22.06 -30.68 -0.33
CA LEU A 342 23.50 -30.82 -0.53
C LEU A 342 24.22 -29.77 0.32
N VAL A 343 25.41 -30.13 0.81
CA VAL A 343 26.31 -29.22 1.48
C VAL A 343 27.66 -29.19 0.70
N ARG A 344 28.25 -28.02 0.61
CA ARG A 344 29.51 -27.79 -0.09
C ARG A 344 30.65 -28.53 0.61
N ASP A 345 31.54 -29.21 -0.15
CA ASP A 345 32.60 -30.08 0.39
C ASP A 345 33.62 -29.36 1.26
N ASN A 346 33.83 -28.05 1.05
CA ASN A 346 34.77 -27.26 1.83
C ASN A 346 34.22 -26.75 3.16
N VAL A 347 32.99 -27.11 3.53
CA VAL A 347 32.40 -26.77 4.83
C VAL A 347 33.04 -27.61 5.92
N PRO A 348 33.59 -27.01 6.99
CA PRO A 348 34.16 -27.77 8.10
C PRO A 348 33.14 -28.74 8.72
N HIS A 349 33.60 -29.90 9.17
CA HIS A 349 32.75 -30.97 9.72
C HIS A 349 31.84 -30.45 10.85
N SER A 350 32.38 -29.66 11.79
CA SER A 350 31.61 -29.06 12.88
C SER A 350 30.47 -28.15 12.38
N ASN A 351 30.69 -27.46 11.27
CA ASN A 351 29.63 -26.62 10.66
C ASN A 351 28.61 -27.48 9.93
N ALA A 352 29.03 -28.58 9.29
CA ALA A 352 28.09 -29.52 8.68
C ALA A 352 27.21 -30.20 9.74
N GLU A 353 27.74 -30.57 10.89
CA GLU A 353 26.99 -31.08 12.05
C GLU A 353 25.98 -30.03 12.55
N TYR A 354 26.38 -28.76 12.67
CA TYR A 354 25.46 -27.68 13.03
C TYR A 354 24.34 -27.54 11.99
N LEU A 355 24.65 -27.59 10.69
CA LEU A 355 23.64 -27.54 9.64
C LEU A 355 22.61 -28.67 9.77
N GLN A 356 23.06 -29.87 10.13
CA GLN A 356 22.15 -30.99 10.40
C GLN A 356 21.24 -30.75 11.60
N THR A 357 21.70 -30.01 12.63
CA THR A 357 20.86 -29.69 13.79
C THR A 357 19.78 -28.65 13.50
N ILE A 358 20.08 -27.66 12.67
CA ILE A 358 19.08 -26.60 12.34
C ILE A 358 18.17 -26.97 11.17
N THR A 359 18.47 -28.04 10.43
CA THR A 359 17.75 -28.48 9.25
C THR A 359 17.01 -29.78 9.54
N THR A 360 15.69 -29.74 9.56
CA THR A 360 14.88 -30.92 9.89
C THR A 360 14.43 -31.72 8.68
N SER A 361 14.44 -31.10 7.50
CA SER A 361 14.06 -31.74 6.23
C SER A 361 15.27 -32.26 5.49
N ARG A 362 15.21 -33.53 5.03
CA ARG A 362 16.27 -34.14 4.21
C ARG A 362 16.14 -33.82 2.73
N GLU A 363 14.93 -33.49 2.31
CA GLU A 363 14.57 -33.17 0.93
C GLU A 363 13.48 -32.11 0.90
N LEU A 364 13.33 -31.43 -0.21
CA LEU A 364 12.23 -30.49 -0.44
C LEU A 364 10.89 -31.22 -0.49
N PRO A 365 9.82 -30.62 0.09
CA PRO A 365 8.46 -31.17 -0.01
C PRO A 365 8.03 -31.38 -1.47
N ARG A 366 7.34 -32.48 -1.74
CA ARG A 366 6.93 -32.86 -3.11
C ARG A 366 6.06 -31.82 -3.80
N ASN A 367 5.24 -31.09 -3.07
CA ASN A 367 4.41 -30.01 -3.60
C ASN A 367 5.24 -28.81 -4.11
N ILE A 368 6.50 -28.69 -3.71
CA ILE A 368 7.44 -27.66 -4.21
C ILE A 368 8.06 -28.12 -5.55
N LEU A 369 8.34 -29.41 -5.72
CA LEU A 369 9.08 -30.00 -6.84
C LEU A 369 8.23 -30.15 -8.11
N SER A 370 7.60 -29.07 -8.58
CA SER A 370 6.95 -29.06 -9.90
C SER A 370 7.98 -29.07 -11.05
N ASP A 371 7.55 -29.41 -12.26
CA ASP A 371 8.43 -29.38 -13.44
C ASP A 371 9.03 -27.99 -13.68
N ASN A 372 8.25 -26.94 -13.50
CA ASN A 372 8.73 -25.58 -13.60
C ASN A 372 9.77 -25.25 -12.51
N PHE A 373 9.55 -25.71 -11.28
CA PHE A 373 10.56 -25.54 -10.22
C PHE A 373 11.86 -26.26 -10.55
N ARG A 374 11.76 -27.50 -11.04
CA ARG A 374 12.94 -28.28 -11.47
C ARG A 374 13.68 -27.59 -12.62
N TRP A 375 12.97 -26.93 -13.51
CA TRP A 375 13.59 -26.11 -14.55
C TRP A 375 14.38 -24.95 -13.95
N TYR A 376 13.82 -24.18 -13.01
CA TYR A 376 14.57 -23.13 -12.32
C TYR A 376 15.78 -23.66 -11.54
N LEU A 377 15.60 -24.80 -10.89
CA LEU A 377 16.68 -25.48 -10.20
C LEU A 377 17.81 -25.91 -11.16
N SER A 378 17.48 -26.36 -12.36
CA SER A 378 18.46 -26.67 -13.38
C SER A 378 19.25 -25.44 -13.86
N GLN A 379 18.59 -24.28 -14.00
CA GLN A 379 19.26 -23.02 -14.32
C GLN A 379 20.25 -22.63 -13.22
N HIS A 380 19.83 -22.70 -11.96
CA HIS A 380 20.71 -22.43 -10.82
C HIS A 380 21.92 -23.39 -10.79
N ASN A 381 21.67 -24.70 -10.88
CA ASN A 381 22.72 -25.72 -10.81
C ASN A 381 23.70 -25.62 -11.98
N ALA A 382 23.24 -25.21 -13.16
CA ALA A 382 24.13 -24.99 -14.31
C ALA A 382 25.14 -23.88 -14.09
N LEU A 383 24.85 -22.91 -13.23
CA LEU A 383 25.77 -21.83 -12.84
C LEU A 383 26.74 -22.23 -11.71
N LYS A 384 26.56 -23.42 -11.12
CA LYS A 384 27.28 -23.89 -9.94
C LYS A 384 28.12 -25.16 -10.22
N THR A 385 28.47 -25.42 -11.48
CA THR A 385 29.21 -26.62 -11.91
C THR A 385 30.57 -26.83 -11.23
N ASP A 386 31.18 -25.73 -10.79
CA ASP A 386 32.47 -25.76 -10.11
C ASP A 386 32.38 -26.02 -8.60
N ILE A 387 31.14 -26.14 -8.06
CA ILE A 387 30.91 -26.37 -6.65
C ILE A 387 30.75 -27.88 -6.40
N HIS A 388 31.75 -28.46 -5.73
CA HIS A 388 31.64 -29.84 -5.27
C HIS A 388 30.80 -29.94 -3.99
N CYS A 389 29.87 -30.87 -3.97
CA CYS A 389 28.91 -31.04 -2.89
C CYS A 389 28.63 -32.52 -2.60
N HIS A 390 28.30 -32.80 -1.35
CA HIS A 390 27.77 -34.10 -0.94
C HIS A 390 26.42 -33.93 -0.25
N ARG A 391 25.69 -35.02 -0.03
CA ARG A 391 24.43 -34.99 0.68
C ARG A 391 24.63 -34.54 2.13
N LEU A 392 23.81 -33.59 2.60
CA LEU A 392 23.86 -33.14 4.00
C LEU A 392 23.44 -34.28 4.97
N PHE A 393 22.53 -35.12 4.54
CA PHE A 393 22.09 -36.30 5.28
C PHE A 393 22.45 -37.56 4.46
N ALA A 394 23.18 -38.45 5.09
CA ALA A 394 23.52 -39.74 4.52
C ALA A 394 22.31 -40.70 4.46
#